data_9b161c5e3de63f810e8a547df43f5208
#
_entry.id   9b161c5e3de63f810e8a547df43f5208
#
_cell.length_a   1.000
_cell.length_b   1.000
_cell.length_c   1.000
_cell.angle_alpha   90.00
_cell.angle_beta   90.00
_cell.angle_gamma   90.00
#
_symmetry.space_group_name_H-M   'P 1'
#
loop_
_entity.id
_entity.type
_entity.pdbx_description
1 polymer ?
#
loop_
_entity_poly.entity_id
_entity_poly.type
_entity_poly.pdbx_seq_one_letter_code
_entity_poly.pdbx_strand_id
1 'polypeptide(L)'
;SAVAPRSGEQQIHNLEEMVSVVRSYIDPDDIDPHPDWVGSIERGTVLAFLRRLEAASRPNRLGSLVRCGSQQSINRNLATVTVVDINSLHELAQRFVVGVLLKDTFEEKEETGKRTPLSIIVLDEMNKYAPAQGESPIKDMLIDIAQRGRSLGVLLIGAQQSASRVAPDVMENASIRVAGRLDPAESERNQYGWMLPSTRARAKLLKPGTMVLGQPAVPLPVVLNFPRTPWATRAEERAAGTDTDLFENLDSSLSEDI
;
A
#
# COMPACT_ATOMS: atom_id res chain seq x y z
N SER A 1 -26.83 -5.45 12.13
CA SER A 1 -27.69 -5.03 13.25
C SER A 1 -26.77 -4.64 14.39
N ALA A 2 -26.66 -3.31 14.65
CA ALA A 2 -25.95 -2.80 15.80
C ALA A 2 -26.69 -3.25 17.07
N VAL A 3 -25.98 -4.00 17.93
CA VAL A 3 -26.47 -4.33 19.26
C VAL A 3 -26.44 -3.04 20.07
N ALA A 4 -27.59 -2.60 20.59
CA ALA A 4 -27.65 -1.45 21.47
C ALA A 4 -26.81 -1.73 22.73
N PRO A 5 -25.98 -0.76 23.21
CA PRO A 5 -25.18 -0.96 24.41
C PRO A 5 -26.08 -1.22 25.62
N ARG A 6 -25.65 -2.13 26.48
CA ARG A 6 -26.29 -2.36 27.76
C ARG A 6 -26.15 -1.09 28.63
N SER A 7 -27.20 -0.73 29.37
CA SER A 7 -27.17 0.42 30.25
C SER A 7 -26.06 0.28 31.29
N GLY A 8 -25.02 1.14 31.19
CA GLY A 8 -23.83 1.13 32.03
C GLY A 8 -22.53 0.89 31.28
N GLU A 9 -22.56 0.57 29.98
CA GLU A 9 -21.34 0.45 29.17
C GLU A 9 -20.86 1.83 28.72
N GLN A 10 -19.63 2.18 29.09
CA GLN A 10 -18.99 3.40 28.66
C GLN A 10 -18.69 3.29 27.16
N GLN A 11 -19.34 4.13 26.34
CA GLN A 11 -19.07 4.16 24.90
C GLN A 11 -17.70 4.78 24.66
N ILE A 12 -16.81 4.02 24.03
CA ILE A 12 -15.49 4.49 23.62
C ILE A 12 -15.61 5.04 22.19
N HIS A 13 -15.31 6.33 22.01
CA HIS A 13 -15.44 7.02 20.72
C HIS A 13 -14.11 7.17 19.96
N ASN A 14 -13.00 7.06 20.66
CA ASN A 14 -11.66 7.20 20.08
C ASN A 14 -10.60 6.42 20.88
N LEU A 15 -9.38 6.35 20.33
CA LEU A 15 -8.28 5.64 21.00
C LEU A 15 -7.82 6.28 22.31
N GLU A 16 -7.96 7.58 22.48
CA GLU A 16 -7.56 8.28 23.73
C GLU A 16 -8.52 7.91 24.87
N GLU A 17 -9.81 7.84 24.59
CA GLU A 17 -10.80 7.35 25.56
C GLU A 17 -10.54 5.87 25.92
N MET A 18 -10.19 5.03 24.92
CA MET A 18 -9.81 3.64 25.18
C MET A 18 -8.58 3.56 26.10
N VAL A 19 -7.57 4.40 25.91
CA VAL A 19 -6.41 4.48 26.82
C VAL A 19 -6.85 4.81 28.24
N SER A 20 -7.74 5.80 28.39
CA SER A 20 -8.23 6.24 29.71
C SER A 20 -8.99 5.13 30.42
N VAL A 21 -9.86 4.41 29.69
CA VAL A 21 -10.63 3.26 30.24
C VAL A 21 -9.70 2.11 30.64
N VAL A 22 -8.73 1.74 29.79
CA VAL A 22 -7.76 0.68 30.13
C VAL A 22 -6.91 1.09 31.33
N ARG A 23 -6.55 2.38 31.45
CA ARG A 23 -5.78 2.89 32.58
C ARG A 23 -6.57 2.79 33.89
N SER A 24 -7.87 3.15 33.92
CA SER A 24 -8.69 3.06 35.11
C SER A 24 -8.79 1.62 35.65
N TYR A 25 -8.82 0.62 34.77
CA TYR A 25 -8.80 -0.79 35.19
C TYR A 25 -7.47 -1.27 35.81
N ILE A 26 -6.40 -0.52 35.69
CA ILE A 26 -5.07 -0.88 36.22
C ILE A 26 -4.76 -0.08 37.47
N ASP A 27 -5.51 0.98 37.76
CA ASP A 27 -5.31 1.84 38.92
C ASP A 27 -5.64 1.06 40.21
N PRO A 28 -4.66 0.90 41.14
CA PRO A 28 -4.89 0.16 42.37
C PRO A 28 -5.84 0.87 43.35
N ASP A 29 -6.10 2.16 43.13
CA ASP A 29 -6.97 2.97 43.98
C ASP A 29 -8.43 2.98 43.46
N ASP A 30 -8.73 2.33 42.37
CA ASP A 30 -10.07 2.25 41.79
C ASP A 30 -10.89 1.19 42.54
N ILE A 31 -12.03 1.60 43.10
CA ILE A 31 -12.91 0.79 43.96
C ILE A 31 -13.95 0.01 43.10
N ASP A 32 -14.04 0.33 41.81
CA ASP A 32 -15.01 -0.34 40.91
C ASP A 32 -14.60 -1.78 40.58
N PRO A 33 -15.56 -2.69 40.40
CA PRO A 33 -15.26 -4.07 40.06
C PRO A 33 -14.52 -4.16 38.74
N HIS A 34 -13.26 -4.54 38.81
CA HIS A 34 -12.45 -4.80 37.64
C HIS A 34 -13.00 -5.97 36.81
N PRO A 35 -12.95 -5.92 35.47
CA PRO A 35 -13.27 -7.07 34.64
C PRO A 35 -12.42 -8.29 35.01
N ASP A 36 -13.00 -9.48 34.96
CA ASP A 36 -12.36 -10.75 35.35
C ASP A 36 -11.00 -11.00 34.70
N TRP A 37 -10.77 -10.44 33.51
CA TRP A 37 -9.50 -10.57 32.79
C TRP A 37 -8.33 -9.80 33.42
N VAL A 38 -8.59 -8.73 34.18
CA VAL A 38 -7.52 -7.90 34.79
C VAL A 38 -6.74 -8.73 35.82
N GLY A 39 -7.42 -9.57 36.59
CA GLY A 39 -6.79 -10.47 37.58
C GLY A 39 -6.07 -11.67 36.97
N SER A 40 -6.39 -12.04 35.72
CA SER A 40 -5.86 -13.21 35.03
C SER A 40 -4.60 -12.95 34.21
N ILE A 41 -4.29 -11.68 33.92
CA ILE A 41 -3.14 -11.28 33.10
C ILE A 41 -2.05 -10.67 33.99
N GLU A 42 -0.81 -11.05 33.73
CA GLU A 42 0.35 -10.45 34.42
C GLU A 42 0.38 -8.94 34.23
N ARG A 43 0.48 -8.19 35.34
CA ARG A 43 0.48 -6.71 35.34
C ARG A 43 1.51 -6.10 34.39
N GLY A 44 2.68 -6.74 34.22
CA GLY A 44 3.70 -6.32 33.26
C GLY A 44 3.21 -6.31 31.82
N THR A 45 2.44 -7.32 31.44
CA THR A 45 1.82 -7.48 30.11
C THR A 45 0.79 -6.37 29.85
N VAL A 46 -0.06 -6.09 30.82
CA VAL A 46 -1.08 -5.04 30.71
C VAL A 46 -0.45 -3.65 30.60
N LEU A 47 0.59 -3.37 31.39
CA LEU A 47 1.35 -2.11 31.29
C LEU A 47 2.09 -1.98 29.94
N ALA A 48 2.61 -3.07 29.40
CA ALA A 48 3.22 -3.07 28.08
C ALA A 48 2.20 -2.80 26.97
N PHE A 49 1.00 -3.39 27.08
CA PHE A 49 -0.12 -3.11 26.19
C PHE A 49 -0.54 -1.63 26.26
N LEU A 50 -0.75 -1.11 27.48
CA LEU A 50 -1.12 0.30 27.68
C LEU A 50 -0.13 1.27 27.04
N ARG A 51 1.18 1.06 27.23
CA ARG A 51 2.20 1.90 26.59
C ARG A 51 2.13 1.86 25.05
N ARG A 52 1.84 0.71 24.48
CA ARG A 52 1.66 0.57 23.03
C ARG A 52 0.40 1.28 22.55
N LEU A 53 -0.69 1.16 23.29
CA LEU A 53 -1.95 1.83 23.00
C LEU A 53 -1.81 3.36 23.11
N GLU A 54 -1.15 3.86 24.15
CA GLU A 54 -0.82 5.28 24.30
C GLU A 54 0.05 5.80 23.16
N ALA A 55 1.03 5.01 22.74
CA ALA A 55 1.85 5.37 21.59
C ALA A 55 1.05 5.41 20.30
N ALA A 56 0.09 4.50 20.10
CA ALA A 56 -0.78 4.45 18.93
C ALA A 56 -1.84 5.58 18.96
N SER A 57 -2.35 5.97 20.11
CA SER A 57 -3.39 7.00 20.26
C SER A 57 -2.91 8.42 19.95
N ARG A 58 -1.60 8.65 19.81
CA ARG A 58 -1.08 9.98 19.47
C ARG A 58 -1.69 10.50 18.15
N PRO A 59 -2.00 11.82 18.05
CA PRO A 59 -2.65 12.40 16.87
C PRO A 59 -1.91 12.17 15.55
N ASN A 60 -0.57 12.16 15.57
CA ASN A 60 0.27 11.92 14.40
C ASN A 60 0.40 10.44 14.03
N ARG A 61 -0.27 9.53 14.78
CA ARG A 61 -0.31 8.10 14.50
C ARG A 61 -1.73 7.68 14.15
N LEU A 62 -2.40 6.90 15.01
CA LEU A 62 -3.75 6.40 14.76
C LEU A 62 -4.85 7.23 15.43
N GLY A 63 -4.49 8.08 16.41
CA GLY A 63 -5.46 8.81 17.23
C GLY A 63 -6.38 9.74 16.44
N SER A 64 -5.89 10.34 15.33
CA SER A 64 -6.72 11.15 14.44
C SER A 64 -7.54 10.34 13.43
N LEU A 65 -7.17 9.10 13.17
CA LEU A 65 -7.76 8.25 12.12
C LEU A 65 -8.84 7.32 12.68
N VAL A 66 -8.65 6.80 13.89
CA VAL A 66 -9.56 5.83 14.50
C VAL A 66 -10.57 6.56 15.38
N ARG A 67 -11.81 6.67 14.88
CA ARG A 67 -12.94 7.27 15.59
C ARG A 67 -14.17 6.39 15.42
N CYS A 68 -14.86 6.09 16.52
CA CYS A 68 -16.12 5.38 16.45
C CYS A 68 -17.25 6.31 15.99
N GLY A 69 -18.14 5.82 15.15
CA GLY A 69 -19.34 6.55 14.71
C GLY A 69 -19.12 7.54 13.57
N SER A 70 -17.90 7.82 13.12
CA SER A 70 -17.69 8.61 11.92
C SER A 70 -17.42 7.71 10.73
N GLN A 71 -18.40 7.55 9.86
CA GLN A 71 -18.21 6.87 8.56
C GLN A 71 -17.64 7.86 7.54
N GLN A 72 -16.40 8.27 7.73
CA GLN A 72 -15.67 8.94 6.65
C GLN A 72 -15.00 7.86 5.79
N SER A 73 -15.75 7.32 4.86
CA SER A 73 -15.19 6.48 3.82
C SER A 73 -14.66 7.33 2.67
N ILE A 74 -13.51 6.95 2.12
CA ILE A 74 -13.05 7.52 0.85
C ILE A 74 -13.98 6.99 -0.23
N ASN A 75 -14.81 7.87 -0.79
CA ASN A 75 -15.72 7.47 -1.85
C ASN A 75 -14.96 7.32 -3.18
N ARG A 76 -14.55 6.10 -3.46
CA ARG A 76 -13.79 5.73 -4.67
C ARG A 76 -14.64 5.79 -5.94
N ASN A 77 -15.97 5.83 -5.81
CA ASN A 77 -16.90 5.83 -6.95
C ASN A 77 -17.15 7.23 -7.53
N LEU A 78 -16.64 8.28 -6.90
CA LEU A 78 -16.81 9.66 -7.38
C LEU A 78 -15.87 10.03 -8.53
N ALA A 79 -14.77 9.29 -8.73
CA ALA A 79 -13.78 9.60 -9.74
C ALA A 79 -13.14 8.34 -10.30
N THR A 80 -12.68 8.39 -11.55
CA THR A 80 -11.94 7.29 -12.19
C THR A 80 -10.57 7.06 -11.53
N VAL A 81 -9.96 8.12 -11.00
CA VAL A 81 -8.67 8.08 -10.31
C VAL A 81 -8.83 8.74 -8.95
N THR A 82 -8.46 8.03 -7.90
CA THR A 82 -8.41 8.55 -6.53
C THR A 82 -6.97 8.51 -6.05
N VAL A 83 -6.41 9.66 -5.68
CA VAL A 83 -5.07 9.77 -5.10
C VAL A 83 -5.20 9.99 -3.59
N VAL A 84 -4.57 9.13 -2.80
CA VAL A 84 -4.55 9.23 -1.34
C VAL A 84 -3.14 9.62 -0.91
N ASP A 85 -2.97 10.90 -0.53
CA ASP A 85 -1.69 11.38 0.00
C ASP A 85 -1.58 11.05 1.49
N ILE A 86 -0.62 10.20 1.81
CA ILE A 86 -0.33 9.72 3.17
C ILE A 86 1.05 10.13 3.68
N ASN A 87 1.77 10.97 2.93
CA ASN A 87 3.16 11.32 3.23
C ASN A 87 3.33 12.00 4.60
N SER A 88 2.34 12.80 5.03
CA SER A 88 2.35 13.47 6.32
C SER A 88 2.09 12.56 7.52
N LEU A 89 1.62 11.33 7.28
CA LEU A 89 1.28 10.38 8.33
C LEU A 89 2.52 9.62 8.81
N HIS A 90 2.53 9.27 10.10
CA HIS A 90 3.51 8.33 10.64
C HIS A 90 3.37 6.96 9.97
N GLU A 91 4.46 6.21 9.82
CA GLU A 91 4.50 4.92 9.11
C GLU A 91 3.41 3.92 9.55
N LEU A 92 3.12 3.84 10.85
CA LEU A 92 2.04 2.98 11.36
C LEU A 92 0.66 3.40 10.82
N ALA A 93 0.42 4.71 10.75
CA ALA A 93 -0.82 5.27 10.20
C ALA A 93 -0.90 5.08 8.69
N GLN A 94 0.21 5.22 7.96
CA GLN A 94 0.27 4.91 6.53
C GLN A 94 -0.13 3.46 6.26
N ARG A 95 0.46 2.51 7.00
CA ARG A 95 0.12 1.08 6.88
C ARG A 95 -1.34 0.82 7.21
N PHE A 96 -1.87 1.45 8.25
CA PHE A 96 -3.28 1.31 8.61
C PHE A 96 -4.22 1.79 7.49
N VAL A 97 -4.00 2.99 6.95
CA VAL A 97 -4.83 3.55 5.86
C VAL A 97 -4.75 2.67 4.62
N VAL A 98 -3.54 2.28 4.20
CA VAL A 98 -3.36 1.39 3.05
C VAL A 98 -4.05 0.04 3.29
N GLY A 99 -3.90 -0.54 4.49
CA GLY A 99 -4.56 -1.80 4.84
C GLY A 99 -6.08 -1.73 4.75
N VAL A 100 -6.69 -0.67 5.26
CA VAL A 100 -8.14 -0.45 5.16
C VAL A 100 -8.58 -0.32 3.70
N LEU A 101 -7.89 0.49 2.90
CA LEU A 101 -8.24 0.68 1.49
C LEU A 101 -8.12 -0.59 0.66
N LEU A 102 -7.08 -1.37 0.90
CA LEU A 102 -6.87 -2.67 0.25
C LEU A 102 -7.99 -3.64 0.62
N LYS A 103 -8.29 -3.73 1.93
CA LYS A 103 -9.33 -4.61 2.46
C LYS A 103 -10.69 -4.26 1.87
N ASP A 104 -11.10 -3.01 1.96
CA ASP A 104 -12.39 -2.55 1.42
C ASP A 104 -12.52 -2.81 -0.08
N THR A 105 -11.42 -2.62 -0.84
CA THR A 105 -11.43 -2.87 -2.29
C THR A 105 -11.56 -4.36 -2.60
N PHE A 106 -10.88 -5.20 -1.84
CA PHE A 106 -10.86 -6.62 -2.07
C PHE A 106 -12.17 -7.29 -1.63
N GLU A 107 -12.68 -6.95 -0.44
CA GLU A 107 -13.97 -7.45 0.08
C GLU A 107 -15.14 -7.04 -0.84
N GLU A 108 -15.18 -5.79 -1.30
CA GLU A 108 -16.20 -5.34 -2.27
C GLU A 108 -16.21 -6.21 -3.54
N LYS A 109 -15.05 -6.57 -4.04
CA LYS A 109 -14.90 -7.43 -5.21
C LYS A 109 -15.28 -8.89 -4.94
N GLU A 110 -14.94 -9.42 -3.78
CA GLU A 110 -15.34 -10.76 -3.36
C GLU A 110 -16.86 -10.86 -3.18
N GLU A 111 -17.47 -9.89 -2.50
CA GLU A 111 -18.91 -9.86 -2.25
C GLU A 111 -19.74 -9.71 -3.53
N THR A 112 -19.30 -8.82 -4.42
CA THR A 112 -20.04 -8.59 -5.67
C THR A 112 -19.82 -9.69 -6.71
N GLY A 113 -18.70 -10.41 -6.64
CA GLY A 113 -18.28 -11.39 -7.63
C GLY A 113 -18.06 -10.82 -9.04
N LYS A 114 -18.12 -9.49 -9.19
CA LYS A 114 -18.00 -8.80 -10.47
C LYS A 114 -16.55 -8.44 -10.76
N ARG A 115 -16.01 -9.01 -11.84
CA ARG A 115 -14.67 -8.68 -12.29
C ARG A 115 -14.54 -7.26 -12.85
N THR A 116 -15.58 -6.74 -13.47
CA THR A 116 -15.62 -5.38 -14.05
C THR A 116 -16.55 -4.47 -13.25
N PRO A 117 -16.21 -3.15 -13.15
CA PRO A 117 -14.99 -2.48 -13.64
C PRO A 117 -13.72 -3.00 -12.96
N LEU A 118 -12.56 -2.91 -13.60
CA LEU A 118 -11.29 -3.28 -12.99
C LEU A 118 -10.92 -2.25 -11.91
N SER A 119 -10.40 -2.72 -10.79
CA SER A 119 -9.81 -1.88 -9.75
C SER A 119 -8.28 -1.97 -9.84
N ILE A 120 -7.62 -0.87 -10.16
CA ILE A 120 -6.16 -0.81 -10.26
C ILE A 120 -5.62 -0.11 -9.01
N ILE A 121 -4.81 -0.81 -8.24
CA ILE A 121 -4.17 -0.31 -7.04
C ILE A 121 -2.70 -0.05 -7.35
N VAL A 122 -2.26 1.19 -7.17
CA VAL A 122 -0.86 1.59 -7.35
C VAL A 122 -0.25 1.88 -5.99
N LEU A 123 0.78 1.14 -5.60
CA LEU A 123 1.52 1.34 -4.36
C LEU A 123 2.95 1.76 -4.67
N ASP A 124 3.30 2.97 -4.26
CA ASP A 124 4.69 3.40 -4.22
C ASP A 124 5.39 2.86 -2.96
N GLU A 125 6.68 2.58 -3.07
CA GLU A 125 7.48 1.98 -1.99
C GLU A 125 6.84 0.70 -1.40
N MET A 126 6.44 -0.24 -2.25
CA MET A 126 5.76 -1.47 -1.86
C MET A 126 6.48 -2.26 -0.76
N ASN A 127 7.80 -2.15 -0.65
CA ASN A 127 8.59 -2.74 0.42
C ASN A 127 8.21 -2.26 1.83
N LYS A 128 7.53 -1.12 1.97
CA LYS A 128 6.98 -0.66 3.26
C LYS A 128 5.79 -1.51 3.72
N TYR A 129 5.04 -2.05 2.78
CA TYR A 129 3.78 -2.76 3.01
C TYR A 129 3.95 -4.27 2.95
N ALA A 130 4.75 -4.77 2.02
CA ALA A 130 5.13 -6.18 1.88
C ALA A 130 6.65 -6.35 1.92
N PRO A 131 7.30 -6.19 3.08
CA PRO A 131 8.76 -6.34 3.19
C PRO A 131 9.20 -7.79 3.00
N ALA A 132 10.39 -7.98 2.39
CA ALA A 132 11.02 -9.29 2.25
C ALA A 132 11.39 -9.90 3.62
N GLN A 133 11.77 -9.05 4.58
CA GLN A 133 12.10 -9.45 5.94
C GLN A 133 11.23 -8.70 6.94
N GLY A 134 10.83 -9.39 8.00
CA GLY A 134 9.93 -8.86 9.00
C GLY A 134 8.45 -8.99 8.61
N GLU A 135 7.60 -8.59 9.55
CA GLU A 135 6.15 -8.68 9.42
C GLU A 135 5.51 -7.33 9.15
N SER A 136 4.44 -7.34 8.38
CA SER A 136 3.56 -6.20 8.16
C SER A 136 2.12 -6.68 8.28
N PRO A 137 1.23 -5.94 8.96
CA PRO A 137 -0.17 -6.35 9.11
C PRO A 137 -0.92 -6.53 7.78
N ILE A 138 -0.40 -5.96 6.70
CA ILE A 138 -1.03 -6.01 5.37
C ILE A 138 -0.25 -6.85 4.36
N LYS A 139 0.83 -7.48 4.78
CA LYS A 139 1.67 -8.32 3.90
C LYS A 139 0.89 -9.49 3.31
N ASP A 140 0.18 -10.24 4.16
CA ASP A 140 -0.60 -11.40 3.73
C ASP A 140 -1.72 -11.01 2.76
N MET A 141 -2.36 -9.86 3.00
CA MET A 141 -3.37 -9.32 2.10
C MET A 141 -2.78 -8.96 0.74
N LEU A 142 -1.59 -8.35 0.69
CA LEU A 142 -0.92 -8.05 -0.58
C LEU A 142 -0.50 -9.31 -1.34
N ILE A 143 -0.08 -10.35 -0.63
CA ILE A 143 0.20 -11.66 -1.22
C ILE A 143 -1.08 -12.25 -1.82
N ASP A 144 -2.20 -12.20 -1.09
CA ASP A 144 -3.49 -12.71 -1.56
C ASP A 144 -3.98 -11.93 -2.79
N ILE A 145 -3.89 -10.60 -2.79
CA ILE A 145 -4.20 -9.78 -3.96
C ILE A 145 -3.30 -10.15 -5.16
N ALA A 146 -2.00 -10.37 -4.94
CA ALA A 146 -1.08 -10.74 -6.01
C ALA A 146 -1.43 -12.10 -6.62
N GLN A 147 -1.91 -13.04 -5.82
CA GLN A 147 -2.28 -14.40 -6.25
C GLN A 147 -3.66 -14.46 -6.90
N ARG A 148 -4.67 -13.88 -6.27
CA ARG A 148 -6.09 -14.03 -6.63
C ARG A 148 -6.72 -12.79 -7.27
N GLY A 149 -6.12 -11.62 -7.12
CA GLY A 149 -6.71 -10.34 -7.54
C GLY A 149 -7.16 -10.32 -9.00
N ARG A 150 -6.39 -10.94 -9.91
CA ARG A 150 -6.75 -11.02 -11.33
C ARG A 150 -8.13 -11.65 -11.56
N SER A 151 -8.49 -12.70 -10.84
CA SER A 151 -9.79 -13.38 -10.97
C SER A 151 -10.94 -12.50 -10.49
N LEU A 152 -10.69 -11.63 -9.52
CA LEU A 152 -11.64 -10.69 -8.93
C LEU A 152 -11.67 -9.33 -9.65
N GLY A 153 -10.78 -9.10 -10.62
CA GLY A 153 -10.66 -7.82 -11.31
C GLY A 153 -9.90 -6.75 -10.51
N VAL A 154 -9.04 -7.17 -9.58
CA VAL A 154 -8.10 -6.31 -8.85
C VAL A 154 -6.71 -6.48 -9.44
N LEU A 155 -6.09 -5.38 -9.86
CA LEU A 155 -4.74 -5.35 -10.40
C LEU A 155 -3.85 -4.54 -9.47
N LEU A 156 -2.69 -5.10 -9.10
CA LEU A 156 -1.71 -4.46 -8.24
C LEU A 156 -0.51 -4.01 -9.06
N ILE A 157 -0.17 -2.73 -8.96
CA ILE A 157 1.05 -2.15 -9.52
C ILE A 157 1.92 -1.70 -8.35
N GLY A 158 3.07 -2.31 -8.16
CA GLY A 158 4.03 -1.96 -7.13
C GLY A 158 5.24 -1.26 -7.71
N ALA A 159 5.61 -0.12 -7.13
CA ALA A 159 6.86 0.56 -7.42
C ALA A 159 7.81 0.47 -6.22
N GLN A 160 9.08 0.21 -6.48
CA GLN A 160 10.12 0.13 -5.45
C GLN A 160 11.50 0.40 -6.05
N GLN A 161 12.42 0.83 -5.20
CA GLN A 161 13.81 1.04 -5.61
C GLN A 161 14.59 -0.27 -5.76
N SER A 162 14.29 -1.27 -4.92
CA SER A 162 15.00 -2.55 -4.89
C SER A 162 13.99 -3.70 -4.76
N ALA A 163 13.93 -4.57 -5.76
CA ALA A 163 13.03 -5.71 -5.76
C ALA A 163 13.37 -6.73 -4.64
N SER A 164 14.65 -6.81 -4.24
CA SER A 164 15.10 -7.69 -3.15
C SER A 164 14.51 -7.33 -1.78
N ARG A 165 13.94 -6.14 -1.62
CA ARG A 165 13.31 -5.68 -0.38
C ARG A 165 11.81 -6.01 -0.28
N VAL A 166 11.21 -6.48 -1.37
CA VAL A 166 9.79 -6.86 -1.43
C VAL A 166 9.65 -8.36 -1.19
N ALA A 167 8.57 -8.76 -0.54
CA ALA A 167 8.25 -10.16 -0.27
C ALA A 167 8.30 -10.99 -1.56
N PRO A 168 9.02 -12.12 -1.57
CA PRO A 168 9.15 -12.99 -2.74
C PRO A 168 7.81 -13.39 -3.32
N ASP A 169 6.85 -13.77 -2.48
CA ASP A 169 5.51 -14.21 -2.91
C ASP A 169 4.76 -13.16 -3.73
N VAL A 170 4.94 -11.87 -3.44
CA VAL A 170 4.37 -10.77 -4.25
C VAL A 170 5.11 -10.65 -5.58
N MET A 171 6.44 -10.72 -5.55
CA MET A 171 7.28 -10.56 -6.74
C MET A 171 7.13 -11.71 -7.73
N GLU A 172 6.98 -12.94 -7.25
CA GLU A 172 6.82 -14.13 -8.10
C GLU A 172 5.50 -14.12 -8.86
N ASN A 173 4.44 -13.57 -8.28
CA ASN A 173 3.13 -13.43 -8.91
C ASN A 173 3.04 -12.25 -9.89
N ALA A 174 4.06 -11.38 -9.98
CA ALA A 174 4.08 -10.29 -10.94
C ALA A 174 4.32 -10.82 -12.37
N SER A 175 3.28 -10.79 -13.20
CA SER A 175 3.37 -11.21 -14.62
C SER A 175 4.12 -10.20 -15.48
N ILE A 176 3.98 -8.91 -15.18
CA ILE A 176 4.66 -7.83 -15.88
C ILE A 176 5.72 -7.26 -14.95
N ARG A 177 6.95 -7.16 -15.41
CA ARG A 177 8.09 -6.66 -14.65
C ARG A 177 8.81 -5.59 -15.44
N VAL A 178 9.03 -4.44 -14.80
CA VAL A 178 9.74 -3.32 -15.40
C VAL A 178 10.91 -2.96 -14.50
N ALA A 179 12.11 -2.90 -15.06
CA ALA A 179 13.30 -2.52 -14.32
C ALA A 179 14.07 -1.41 -15.04
N GLY A 180 14.30 -0.32 -14.34
CA GLY A 180 15.20 0.76 -14.77
C GLY A 180 16.66 0.39 -14.58
N ARG A 181 17.52 1.39 -14.44
CA ARG A 181 18.94 1.15 -14.15
C ARG A 181 19.10 0.49 -12.78
N LEU A 182 19.80 -0.64 -12.74
CA LEU A 182 20.03 -1.42 -11.54
C LEU A 182 21.42 -1.11 -10.94
N ASP A 183 21.47 -1.11 -9.62
CA ASP A 183 22.72 -1.22 -8.88
C ASP A 183 23.38 -2.57 -9.19
N PRO A 184 24.73 -2.64 -9.32
CA PRO A 184 25.44 -3.88 -9.60
C PRO A 184 25.12 -5.01 -8.63
N ALA A 185 25.08 -4.74 -7.30
CA ALA A 185 24.82 -5.75 -6.29
C ALA A 185 23.35 -6.20 -6.30
N GLU A 186 22.42 -5.28 -6.53
CA GLU A 186 20.99 -5.58 -6.65
C GLU A 186 20.72 -6.44 -7.90
N SER A 187 21.40 -6.17 -9.02
CA SER A 187 21.23 -6.89 -10.28
C SER A 187 21.54 -8.38 -10.19
N GLU A 188 22.38 -8.81 -9.25
CA GLU A 188 22.74 -10.22 -9.03
C GLU A 188 21.74 -10.99 -8.16
N ARG A 189 20.70 -10.30 -7.65
CA ARG A 189 19.67 -10.93 -6.84
C ARG A 189 18.72 -11.80 -7.68
N ASN A 190 18.17 -12.85 -7.08
CA ASN A 190 17.28 -13.81 -7.73
C ASN A 190 16.02 -13.17 -8.33
N GLN A 191 15.57 -12.05 -7.76
CA GLN A 191 14.41 -11.28 -8.23
C GLN A 191 14.57 -10.79 -9.69
N TYR A 192 15.80 -10.72 -10.19
CA TYR A 192 16.12 -10.33 -11.58
C TYR A 192 16.45 -11.54 -12.48
N GLY A 193 16.23 -12.77 -12.01
CA GLY A 193 16.44 -14.01 -12.76
C GLY A 193 15.66 -14.13 -14.07
N TRP A 194 14.58 -13.34 -14.21
CA TRP A 194 13.80 -13.24 -15.45
C TRP A 194 14.52 -12.53 -16.61
N MET A 195 15.62 -11.83 -16.32
CA MET A 195 16.47 -11.23 -17.35
C MET A 195 17.57 -12.20 -17.78
N LEU A 196 17.86 -12.23 -19.07
CA LEU A 196 19.07 -12.90 -19.57
C LEU A 196 20.34 -12.26 -18.98
N PRO A 197 21.46 -12.98 -18.83
CA PRO A 197 22.70 -12.45 -18.29
C PRO A 197 23.17 -11.18 -19.04
N SER A 198 23.06 -11.16 -20.38
CA SER A 198 23.40 -9.99 -21.21
C SER A 198 22.49 -8.79 -20.95
N THR A 199 21.18 -9.03 -20.81
CA THR A 199 20.20 -7.98 -20.48
C THR A 199 20.44 -7.42 -19.08
N ARG A 200 20.78 -8.27 -18.12
CA ARG A 200 21.10 -7.90 -16.75
C ARG A 200 22.38 -7.04 -16.69
N ALA A 201 23.42 -7.43 -17.46
CA ALA A 201 24.64 -6.63 -17.58
C ALA A 201 24.34 -5.23 -18.17
N ARG A 202 23.47 -5.17 -19.20
CA ARG A 202 23.04 -3.92 -19.81
C ARG A 202 22.18 -3.06 -18.88
N ALA A 203 21.36 -3.67 -18.03
CA ALA A 203 20.51 -2.96 -17.08
C ALA A 203 21.32 -2.08 -16.09
N LYS A 204 22.56 -2.42 -15.80
CA LYS A 204 23.47 -1.62 -14.96
C LYS A 204 23.87 -0.28 -15.63
N LEU A 205 23.78 -0.19 -16.96
CA LEU A 205 24.24 0.93 -17.77
C LEU A 205 23.11 1.72 -18.44
N LEU A 206 21.86 1.45 -18.11
CA LEU A 206 20.70 2.11 -18.72
C LEU A 206 20.72 3.62 -18.43
N LYS A 207 20.35 4.38 -19.45
CA LYS A 207 20.13 5.83 -19.31
C LYS A 207 18.77 6.10 -18.64
N PRO A 208 18.59 7.27 -18.01
CA PRO A 208 17.28 7.69 -17.53
C PRO A 208 16.22 7.59 -18.65
N GLY A 209 15.02 7.12 -18.29
CA GLY A 209 13.93 6.88 -19.24
C GLY A 209 14.01 5.58 -20.04
N THR A 210 15.12 4.84 -19.94
CA THR A 210 15.24 3.51 -20.56
C THR A 210 15.01 2.43 -19.53
N MET A 211 14.18 1.43 -19.84
CA MET A 211 13.83 0.35 -18.94
C MET A 211 13.82 -1.01 -19.65
N VAL A 212 13.96 -2.08 -18.90
CA VAL A 212 13.77 -3.45 -19.36
C VAL A 212 12.35 -3.89 -18.98
N LEU A 213 11.58 -4.33 -19.95
CA LEU A 213 10.24 -4.89 -19.78
C LEU A 213 10.27 -6.40 -20.00
N GLY A 214 9.78 -7.15 -19.01
CA GLY A 214 9.44 -8.57 -19.12
C GLY A 214 7.93 -8.75 -19.00
N GLN A 215 7.33 -9.46 -19.97
CA GLN A 215 5.91 -9.76 -19.96
C GLN A 215 5.64 -11.10 -20.64
N PRO A 216 4.56 -11.84 -20.29
CA PRO A 216 4.29 -13.17 -20.85
C PRO A 216 4.04 -13.20 -22.35
N ALA A 217 3.53 -12.12 -22.95
CA ALA A 217 3.23 -12.05 -24.37
C ALA A 217 4.49 -11.97 -25.26
N VAL A 218 5.63 -11.61 -24.67
CA VAL A 218 6.91 -11.49 -25.40
C VAL A 218 7.92 -12.45 -24.77
N PRO A 219 8.48 -13.40 -25.52
CA PRO A 219 9.34 -14.47 -24.98
C PRO A 219 10.62 -13.98 -24.32
N LEU A 220 11.14 -12.83 -24.74
CA LEU A 220 12.38 -12.25 -24.24
C LEU A 220 12.15 -10.87 -23.66
N PRO A 221 12.88 -10.49 -22.60
CA PRO A 221 12.84 -9.13 -22.08
C PRO A 221 13.24 -8.09 -23.14
N VAL A 222 12.47 -7.02 -23.24
CA VAL A 222 12.66 -5.94 -24.24
C VAL A 222 13.19 -4.70 -23.54
N VAL A 223 14.12 -4.00 -24.17
CA VAL A 223 14.59 -2.70 -23.72
C VAL A 223 13.75 -1.63 -24.42
N LEU A 224 13.09 -0.80 -23.62
CA LEU A 224 12.19 0.25 -24.09
C LEU A 224 12.65 1.62 -23.61
N ASN A 225 12.43 2.64 -24.42
CA ASN A 225 12.51 4.03 -24.00
C ASN A 225 11.12 4.51 -23.65
N PHE A 226 10.91 4.87 -22.41
CA PHE A 226 9.66 5.50 -21.99
C PHE A 226 9.66 6.96 -22.46
N PRO A 227 8.53 7.48 -22.93
CA PRO A 227 8.41 8.89 -23.28
C PRO A 227 8.68 9.75 -22.04
N ARG A 228 9.12 10.98 -22.26
CA ARG A 228 9.23 11.96 -21.17
C ARG A 228 7.82 12.23 -20.63
N THR A 229 7.74 12.39 -19.32
CA THR A 229 6.48 12.77 -18.70
C THR A 229 6.05 14.16 -19.19
N PRO A 230 4.77 14.36 -19.53
CA PRO A 230 4.28 15.66 -20.01
C PRO A 230 4.26 16.73 -18.92
N TRP A 231 4.47 16.36 -17.68
CA TRP A 231 4.60 17.27 -16.54
C TRP A 231 6.06 17.33 -16.08
N ALA A 232 6.50 18.52 -15.71
CA ALA A 232 7.85 18.75 -15.19
C ALA A 232 7.99 18.08 -13.81
N THR A 233 8.95 17.17 -13.69
CA THR A 233 9.29 16.48 -12.44
C THR A 233 10.36 17.21 -11.62
N ARG A 234 11.14 18.12 -12.29
CA ARG A 234 12.18 18.95 -11.67
C ARG A 234 12.01 20.41 -12.04
N ALA A 235 12.49 21.31 -11.17
CA ALA A 235 12.43 22.75 -11.42
C ALA A 235 13.13 23.17 -12.71
N GLU A 236 14.23 22.49 -13.06
CA GLU A 236 15.00 22.72 -14.30
C GLU A 236 14.22 22.32 -15.56
N GLU A 237 13.37 21.31 -15.48
CA GLU A 237 12.52 20.83 -16.57
C GLU A 237 11.37 21.80 -16.85
N ARG A 238 10.94 22.61 -15.85
CA ARG A 238 9.94 23.67 -16.02
C ARG A 238 10.44 24.81 -16.91
N ALA A 239 11.75 25.03 -16.94
CA ALA A 239 12.39 26.07 -17.75
C ALA A 239 12.64 25.63 -19.19
N ALA A 240 12.62 24.33 -19.50
CA ALA A 240 12.97 23.75 -20.80
C ALA A 240 11.83 23.71 -21.83
N GLY A 241 10.72 24.41 -21.57
CA GLY A 241 9.67 24.61 -22.57
C GLY A 241 8.73 23.42 -22.74
N THR A 242 7.47 23.71 -22.72
CA THR A 242 6.35 22.89 -23.16
C THR A 242 6.55 22.44 -24.60
N ASP A 243 7.02 21.22 -24.79
CA ASP A 243 6.87 20.53 -26.07
C ASP A 243 5.41 20.08 -26.19
N THR A 244 4.57 21.01 -26.64
CA THR A 244 3.11 20.80 -26.87
C THR A 244 2.85 19.79 -27.99
N ASP A 245 3.88 19.51 -28.80
CA ASP A 245 3.79 18.65 -29.99
C ASP A 245 3.65 17.15 -29.68
N LEU A 246 3.88 16.71 -28.44
CA LEU A 246 3.81 15.29 -28.08
C LEU A 246 2.37 14.75 -27.96
N PHE A 247 1.39 15.61 -27.70
CA PHE A 247 -0.01 15.21 -27.62
C PHE A 247 -0.74 15.31 -28.96
N GLU A 248 -0.38 16.26 -29.83
CA GLU A 248 -0.95 16.39 -31.17
C GLU A 248 -0.64 15.18 -32.07
N ASN A 249 0.53 14.54 -31.85
CA ASN A 249 0.89 13.33 -32.59
C ASN A 249 0.27 12.04 -32.07
N LEU A 250 -0.25 11.99 -30.84
CA LEU A 250 -0.95 10.82 -30.30
C LEU A 250 -2.41 10.73 -30.80
N ASP A 251 -3.07 11.88 -30.97
CA ASP A 251 -4.46 11.92 -31.50
C ASP A 251 -4.50 11.60 -32.99
N SER A 252 -3.47 11.94 -33.76
CA SER A 252 -3.41 11.62 -35.20
C SER A 252 -3.14 10.14 -35.47
N SER A 253 -2.41 9.43 -34.59
CA SER A 253 -2.13 8.00 -34.75
C SER A 253 -3.29 7.08 -34.33
N LEU A 254 -4.23 7.58 -33.53
CA LEU A 254 -5.41 6.82 -33.09
C LEU A 254 -6.60 6.96 -34.06
N SER A 255 -6.54 7.89 -35.01
CA SER A 255 -7.62 8.14 -35.99
C SER A 255 -7.41 7.44 -37.34
N GLU A 256 -6.28 6.80 -37.59
CA GLU A 256 -6.00 6.10 -38.87
C GLU A 256 -6.28 4.58 -38.85
N ASP A 257 -6.68 4.00 -37.71
CA ASP A 257 -6.95 2.57 -37.54
C ASP A 257 -8.42 2.24 -37.13
N ILE A 258 -9.39 3.05 -37.56
CA ILE A 258 -10.82 2.71 -37.44
C ILE A 258 -11.49 2.64 -38.82
#